data_cb6526a2682c4000a298a9b52825964f
#
_entry.id   cb6526a2682c4000a298a9b52825964f
#
_cell.length_a   1.000
_cell.length_b   1.000
_cell.length_c   1.000
_cell.angle_alpha   90.00
_cell.angle_beta   90.00
_cell.angle_gamma   90.00
#
_symmetry.space_group_name_H-M   'P 1'
#
loop_
_entity.id
_entity.type
_entity.pdbx_description
1 polymer ?
#
loop_
_entity_poly.entity_id
_entity_poly.type
_entity_poly.pdbx_seq_one_letter_code
_entity_poly.pdbx_strand_id
1 'polypeptide(L)'
;PKKQGKSELAAAVALLLTCGDGEERAEVYGCAADRQQASIVFNVAADMVRMCPALSKRVKILDSQKRLIYQPTGSIYQVLSADVGNKHGFNTHGVVFDELHTQPNRKLFDVMTKGSGDARMQPLYFLITTAGNDTKSICYEIHQKAKDIIEGRKIDHTFYPVIYGAEESDDWTDPKVWKKANPSLGITVGIDKVKDACESAKQNPGEENAFRQLRLNQWVKQAVRWMPMDKWDKCEFAVSEDDL
;
A
#
# COMPACT_ATOMS: atom_id res chain seq x y z
N PRO A 1 -2.83 7.60 -0.32
CA PRO A 1 -1.96 8.52 -1.10
C PRO A 1 -0.48 8.42 -0.69
N LYS A 2 0.41 9.03 -1.50
CA LYS A 2 1.85 9.08 -1.19
C LYS A 2 2.17 10.02 -0.02
N LYS A 3 3.26 9.73 0.71
CA LYS A 3 3.81 10.59 1.79
C LYS A 3 2.86 10.79 2.99
N GLN A 4 2.10 9.76 3.34
CA GLN A 4 1.19 9.76 4.49
C GLN A 4 1.72 8.93 5.69
N GLY A 5 3.03 8.68 5.78
CA GLY A 5 3.63 7.93 6.89
C GLY A 5 3.35 6.42 6.90
N LYS A 6 2.98 5.85 5.73
CA LYS A 6 2.63 4.42 5.66
C LYS A 6 3.80 3.50 6.01
N SER A 7 4.99 3.78 5.50
CA SER A 7 6.17 2.96 5.74
C SER A 7 6.64 3.02 7.19
N GLU A 8 6.52 4.19 7.83
CA GLU A 8 6.80 4.38 9.24
C GLU A 8 5.84 3.58 10.13
N LEU A 9 4.54 3.64 9.82
CA LEU A 9 3.54 2.83 10.52
C LEU A 9 3.79 1.32 10.32
N ALA A 10 4.07 0.91 9.09
CA ALA A 10 4.40 -0.49 8.77
C ALA A 10 5.64 -1.00 9.53
N ALA A 11 6.67 -0.17 9.63
CA ALA A 11 7.87 -0.48 10.40
C ALA A 11 7.58 -0.63 11.90
N ALA A 12 6.74 0.25 12.46
CA ALA A 12 6.32 0.15 13.86
C ALA A 12 5.50 -1.13 14.12
N VAL A 13 4.59 -1.50 13.22
CA VAL A 13 3.82 -2.76 13.31
C VAL A 13 4.76 -3.97 13.22
N ALA A 14 5.71 -3.97 12.28
CA ALA A 14 6.71 -5.05 12.17
C ALA A 14 7.53 -5.21 13.45
N LEU A 15 7.96 -4.10 14.08
CA LEU A 15 8.69 -4.13 15.34
C LEU A 15 7.80 -4.59 16.52
N LEU A 16 6.54 -4.17 16.56
CA LEU A 16 5.59 -4.64 17.57
C LEU A 16 5.45 -6.17 17.52
N LEU A 17 5.19 -6.72 16.35
CA LEU A 17 5.03 -8.16 16.13
C LEU A 17 6.33 -8.96 16.37
N THR A 18 7.50 -8.32 16.21
CA THR A 18 8.79 -8.98 16.41
C THR A 18 9.26 -8.92 17.86
N CYS A 19 8.99 -7.80 18.57
CA CYS A 19 9.64 -7.50 19.85
C CYS A 19 8.65 -7.25 21.00
N GLY A 20 7.37 -6.98 20.72
CA GLY A 20 6.48 -6.36 21.70
C GLY A 20 5.20 -7.10 22.03
N ASP A 21 4.73 -8.03 21.23
CA ASP A 21 3.46 -8.73 21.46
C ASP A 21 3.58 -10.04 22.26
N GLY A 22 4.80 -10.43 22.61
CA GLY A 22 5.05 -11.57 23.49
C GLY A 22 5.10 -12.94 22.79
N GLU A 23 4.99 -13.00 21.48
CA GLU A 23 5.07 -14.25 20.72
C GLU A 23 6.52 -14.78 20.69
N GLU A 24 6.70 -16.03 21.11
CA GLU A 24 8.00 -16.70 21.09
C GLU A 24 8.37 -17.13 19.67
N ARG A 25 9.62 -16.87 19.26
CA ARG A 25 10.13 -17.21 17.94
C ARG A 25 9.22 -16.73 16.80
N ALA A 26 8.69 -15.50 16.95
CA ALA A 26 7.84 -14.91 15.93
C ALA A 26 8.59 -14.77 14.59
N GLU A 27 7.97 -15.22 13.53
CA GLU A 27 8.44 -15.01 12.16
C GLU A 27 7.61 -13.90 11.53
N VAL A 28 8.20 -12.72 11.38
CA VAL A 28 7.58 -11.55 10.77
C VAL A 28 8.25 -11.25 9.44
N TYR A 29 7.45 -11.07 8.39
CA TYR A 29 7.94 -10.89 7.03
C TYR A 29 7.47 -9.60 6.40
N GLY A 30 8.43 -8.82 5.87
CA GLY A 30 8.15 -7.68 5.01
C GLY A 30 8.14 -8.12 3.54
N CYS A 31 7.01 -7.94 2.87
CA CYS A 31 6.79 -8.38 1.49
C CYS A 31 6.51 -7.20 0.57
N ALA A 32 7.14 -7.18 -0.60
CA ALA A 32 6.85 -6.25 -1.69
C ALA A 32 7.14 -6.92 -3.05
N ALA A 33 6.88 -6.22 -4.16
CA ALA A 33 7.12 -6.75 -5.50
C ALA A 33 8.59 -7.09 -5.76
N ASP A 34 9.50 -6.28 -5.21
CA ASP A 34 10.93 -6.51 -5.27
C ASP A 34 11.60 -6.28 -3.91
N ARG A 35 12.85 -6.76 -3.79
CA ARG A 35 13.61 -6.67 -2.54
C ARG A 35 13.99 -5.24 -2.18
N GLN A 36 14.19 -4.38 -3.15
CA GLN A 36 14.57 -2.99 -2.91
C GLN A 36 13.39 -2.23 -2.28
N GLN A 37 12.19 -2.40 -2.82
CA GLN A 37 10.96 -1.83 -2.28
C GLN A 37 10.68 -2.33 -0.85
N ALA A 38 10.75 -3.66 -0.63
CA ALA A 38 10.57 -4.23 0.71
C ALA A 38 11.62 -3.76 1.72
N SER A 39 12.82 -3.38 1.26
CA SER A 39 13.88 -2.83 2.11
C SER A 39 13.57 -1.44 2.65
N ILE A 40 12.61 -0.70 2.09
CA ILE A 40 12.22 0.64 2.60
C ILE A 40 11.69 0.51 4.02
N VAL A 41 10.71 -0.36 4.24
CA VAL A 41 10.13 -0.59 5.59
C VAL A 41 11.19 -1.15 6.54
N PHE A 42 12.07 -2.06 6.06
CA PHE A 42 13.15 -2.59 6.86
C PHE A 42 14.14 -1.50 7.32
N ASN A 43 14.54 -0.60 6.44
CA ASN A 43 15.47 0.46 6.79
C ASN A 43 14.87 1.38 7.85
N VAL A 44 13.59 1.75 7.72
CA VAL A 44 12.87 2.54 8.74
C VAL A 44 12.82 1.80 10.09
N ALA A 45 12.50 0.49 10.08
CA ALA A 45 12.50 -0.32 11.29
C ALA A 45 13.89 -0.40 11.93
N ALA A 46 14.94 -0.59 11.13
CA ALA A 46 16.32 -0.62 11.60
C ALA A 46 16.75 0.73 12.23
N ASP A 47 16.32 1.86 11.64
CA ASP A 47 16.60 3.18 12.18
C ASP A 47 15.84 3.41 13.51
N MET A 48 14.58 2.99 13.60
CA MET A 48 13.84 3.01 14.89
C MET A 48 14.56 2.20 15.98
N VAL A 49 15.11 1.02 15.63
CA VAL A 49 15.93 0.22 16.54
C VAL A 49 17.19 0.97 16.98
N ARG A 50 17.93 1.56 16.03
CA ARG A 50 19.16 2.33 16.33
C ARG A 50 18.90 3.53 17.23
N MET A 51 17.77 4.21 17.03
CA MET A 51 17.37 5.39 17.81
C MET A 51 16.84 5.06 19.20
N CYS A 52 16.45 3.81 19.48
CA CYS A 52 15.90 3.39 20.76
C CYS A 52 16.92 2.55 21.54
N PRO A 53 17.55 3.07 22.62
CA PRO A 53 18.56 2.34 23.41
C PRO A 53 18.06 1.00 23.98
N ALA A 54 16.77 0.91 24.30
CA ALA A 54 16.17 -0.33 24.82
C ALA A 54 16.08 -1.42 23.74
N LEU A 55 15.79 -1.04 22.49
CA LEU A 55 15.74 -1.97 21.37
C LEU A 55 17.14 -2.31 20.85
N SER A 56 18.04 -1.32 20.73
CA SER A 56 19.38 -1.52 20.17
C SER A 56 20.24 -2.51 21.00
N LYS A 57 19.96 -2.65 22.29
CA LYS A 57 20.61 -3.64 23.17
C LYS A 57 20.09 -5.07 22.98
N ARG A 58 18.90 -5.25 22.40
CA ARG A 58 18.21 -6.54 22.32
C ARG A 58 17.99 -7.03 20.89
N VAL A 59 18.08 -6.13 19.91
CA VAL A 59 17.87 -6.44 18.49
C VAL A 59 19.19 -6.42 17.74
N LYS A 60 19.54 -7.56 17.14
CA LYS A 60 20.66 -7.64 16.20
C LYS A 60 20.18 -7.28 14.79
N ILE A 61 20.84 -6.30 14.17
CA ILE A 61 20.56 -5.86 12.80
C ILE A 61 21.53 -6.53 11.84
N LEU A 62 21.03 -7.22 10.83
CA LEU A 62 21.78 -7.82 9.73
C LEU A 62 21.43 -7.10 8.42
N ASP A 63 22.08 -5.97 8.17
CA ASP A 63 21.76 -5.07 7.05
C ASP A 63 21.86 -5.75 5.68
N SER A 64 22.88 -6.62 5.46
CA SER A 64 23.07 -7.32 4.19
C SER A 64 21.97 -8.36 3.91
N GLN A 65 21.41 -8.95 4.96
CA GLN A 65 20.33 -9.94 4.88
C GLN A 65 18.95 -9.30 4.94
N LYS A 66 18.87 -7.99 5.27
CA LYS A 66 17.62 -7.28 5.57
C LYS A 66 16.81 -8.01 6.64
N ARG A 67 17.48 -8.30 7.77
CA ARG A 67 16.91 -9.08 8.87
C ARG A 67 17.20 -8.43 10.22
N LEU A 68 16.18 -8.35 11.06
CA LEU A 68 16.28 -8.04 12.48
C LEU A 68 16.08 -9.32 13.28
N ILE A 69 16.83 -9.48 14.37
CA ILE A 69 16.70 -10.62 15.29
C ILE A 69 16.50 -10.07 16.69
N TYR A 70 15.34 -10.32 17.27
CA TYR A 70 15.09 -10.00 18.67
C TYR A 70 15.57 -11.15 19.54
N GLN A 71 16.70 -10.94 20.22
CA GLN A 71 17.43 -12.00 20.94
C GLN A 71 16.65 -12.62 22.10
N PRO A 72 15.83 -11.88 22.90
CA PRO A 72 15.15 -12.47 24.06
C PRO A 72 14.21 -13.63 23.70
N THR A 73 13.48 -13.54 22.59
CA THR A 73 12.52 -14.57 22.15
C THR A 73 12.99 -15.36 20.92
N GLY A 74 14.13 -14.97 20.32
CA GLY A 74 14.57 -15.53 19.04
C GLY A 74 13.70 -15.16 17.85
N SER A 75 12.86 -14.14 18.00
CA SER A 75 11.96 -13.66 16.93
C SER A 75 12.70 -12.91 15.83
N ILE A 76 12.16 -12.94 14.62
CA ILE A 76 12.79 -12.32 13.46
C ILE A 76 11.82 -11.43 12.68
N TYR A 77 12.34 -10.33 12.15
CA TYR A 77 11.74 -9.62 11.02
C TYR A 77 12.66 -9.74 9.82
N GLN A 78 12.15 -10.20 8.69
CA GLN A 78 12.95 -10.43 7.48
C GLN A 78 12.21 -9.99 6.22
N VAL A 79 12.95 -9.36 5.28
CA VAL A 79 12.44 -8.99 3.97
C VAL A 79 12.40 -10.19 3.03
N LEU A 80 11.25 -10.36 2.36
CA LEU A 80 11.05 -11.30 1.27
C LEU A 80 10.69 -10.56 -0.01
N SER A 81 11.13 -11.10 -1.15
CA SER A 81 10.74 -10.63 -2.49
C SER A 81 9.84 -11.66 -3.18
N ALA A 82 9.21 -11.25 -4.29
CA ALA A 82 8.29 -12.09 -5.07
C ALA A 82 8.91 -13.43 -5.52
N ASP A 83 10.23 -13.50 -5.69
CA ASP A 83 10.95 -14.74 -6.08
C ASP A 83 10.87 -15.85 -5.03
N VAL A 84 10.47 -15.52 -3.80
CA VAL A 84 10.34 -16.48 -2.69
C VAL A 84 9.00 -17.23 -2.73
N GLY A 85 8.08 -16.86 -3.62
CA GLY A 85 6.74 -17.45 -3.73
C GLY A 85 6.64 -18.95 -3.97
N ASN A 86 7.77 -19.64 -4.14
CA ASN A 86 7.83 -21.11 -4.28
C ASN A 86 8.30 -21.82 -2.99
N LYS A 87 8.59 -21.10 -1.90
CA LYS A 87 9.04 -21.68 -0.63
C LYS A 87 7.86 -21.87 0.31
N HIS A 88 7.52 -23.13 0.54
CA HIS A 88 6.58 -23.55 1.58
C HIS A 88 7.31 -23.79 2.90
N GLY A 89 6.61 -23.68 4.03
CA GLY A 89 7.15 -23.99 5.36
C GLY A 89 7.40 -22.76 6.26
N PHE A 90 6.82 -21.60 5.93
CA PHE A 90 6.79 -20.46 6.83
C PHE A 90 5.81 -20.73 8.00
N ASN A 91 6.23 -20.36 9.21
CA ASN A 91 5.38 -20.32 10.39
C ASN A 91 5.15 -18.85 10.78
N THR A 92 4.35 -18.19 9.95
CA THR A 92 4.21 -16.74 9.93
C THR A 92 3.41 -16.23 11.12
N HIS A 93 4.01 -15.37 11.94
CA HIS A 93 3.31 -14.59 12.96
C HIS A 93 2.84 -13.25 12.44
N GLY A 94 3.62 -12.63 11.55
CA GLY A 94 3.25 -11.36 10.94
C GLY A 94 3.69 -11.21 9.49
N VAL A 95 2.87 -10.57 8.68
CA VAL A 95 3.23 -10.16 7.32
C VAL A 95 2.91 -8.70 7.13
N VAL A 96 3.87 -7.95 6.65
CA VAL A 96 3.69 -6.57 6.20
C VAL A 96 3.85 -6.54 4.69
N PHE A 97 2.75 -6.36 3.95
CA PHE A 97 2.79 -6.11 2.52
C PHE A 97 2.85 -4.61 2.25
N ASP A 98 3.95 -4.14 1.68
CA ASP A 98 4.08 -2.76 1.20
C ASP A 98 3.80 -2.68 -0.31
N GLU A 99 3.07 -1.64 -0.71
CA GLU A 99 2.65 -1.36 -2.09
C GLU A 99 2.05 -2.58 -2.79
N LEU A 100 1.02 -3.20 -2.17
CA LEU A 100 0.36 -4.41 -2.65
C LEU A 100 -0.08 -4.32 -4.13
N HIS A 101 -0.38 -3.10 -4.63
CA HIS A 101 -0.78 -2.87 -6.02
C HIS A 101 0.33 -3.16 -7.05
N THR A 102 1.60 -3.25 -6.61
CA THR A 102 2.73 -3.54 -7.50
C THR A 102 3.04 -5.03 -7.61
N GLN A 103 2.35 -5.89 -6.85
CA GLN A 103 2.57 -7.34 -6.90
C GLN A 103 2.28 -7.88 -8.32
N PRO A 104 3.22 -8.60 -8.94
CA PRO A 104 3.08 -9.10 -10.31
C PRO A 104 1.99 -10.18 -10.43
N ASN A 105 1.72 -10.88 -9.34
CA ASN A 105 0.67 -11.89 -9.24
C ASN A 105 0.34 -12.18 -7.77
N ARG A 106 -0.66 -13.04 -7.54
CA ARG A 106 -1.12 -13.38 -6.19
C ARG A 106 -0.28 -14.42 -5.44
N LYS A 107 0.73 -15.03 -6.06
CA LYS A 107 1.44 -16.19 -5.49
C LYS A 107 2.06 -15.91 -4.12
N LEU A 108 2.84 -14.82 -4.00
CA LEU A 108 3.45 -14.45 -2.72
C LEU A 108 2.38 -14.16 -1.67
N PHE A 109 1.33 -13.43 -2.03
CA PHE A 109 0.21 -13.12 -1.14
C PHE A 109 -0.44 -14.42 -0.62
N ASP A 110 -0.78 -15.36 -1.52
CA ASP A 110 -1.40 -16.62 -1.15
C ASP A 110 -0.50 -17.48 -0.24
N VAL A 111 0.80 -17.60 -0.55
CA VAL A 111 1.76 -18.36 0.28
C VAL A 111 1.88 -17.77 1.68
N MET A 112 1.87 -16.45 1.80
CA MET A 112 2.09 -15.77 3.08
C MET A 112 0.82 -15.64 3.94
N THR A 113 -0.39 -15.74 3.35
CA THR A 113 -1.65 -15.52 4.05
C THR A 113 -2.53 -16.76 4.16
N LYS A 114 -2.30 -17.79 3.34
CA LYS A 114 -3.12 -19.03 3.35
C LYS A 114 -2.37 -20.15 4.05
N GLY A 115 -2.71 -20.35 5.32
CA GLY A 115 -2.18 -21.44 6.14
C GLY A 115 -0.81 -21.24 6.77
N SER A 116 -0.06 -20.21 6.40
CA SER A 116 1.29 -19.99 6.95
C SER A 116 1.29 -19.58 8.43
N GLY A 117 0.18 -19.04 8.93
CA GLY A 117 0.00 -18.62 10.31
C GLY A 117 -0.85 -19.54 11.17
N ASP A 118 -1.28 -20.69 10.68
CA ASP A 118 -2.25 -21.57 11.37
C ASP A 118 -1.75 -22.12 12.71
N ALA A 119 -0.42 -22.19 12.90
CA ALA A 119 0.18 -22.62 14.16
C ALA A 119 0.42 -21.48 15.16
N ARG A 120 0.05 -20.24 14.83
CA ARG A 120 0.20 -19.06 15.69
C ARG A 120 -1.11 -18.72 16.39
N MET A 121 -1.01 -18.18 17.60
CA MET A 121 -2.18 -17.80 18.38
C MET A 121 -2.93 -16.62 17.76
N GLN A 122 -2.20 -15.62 17.25
CA GLN A 122 -2.80 -14.40 16.71
C GLN A 122 -1.94 -13.83 15.57
N PRO A 123 -1.91 -14.49 14.40
CA PRO A 123 -1.16 -13.97 13.26
C PRO A 123 -1.79 -12.69 12.73
N LEU A 124 -0.97 -11.73 12.29
CA LEU A 124 -1.43 -10.46 11.71
C LEU A 124 -0.90 -10.27 10.30
N TYR A 125 -1.81 -9.99 9.36
CA TYR A 125 -1.50 -9.60 7.99
C TYR A 125 -1.79 -8.11 7.79
N PHE A 126 -0.74 -7.29 7.75
CA PHE A 126 -0.83 -5.85 7.62
C PHE A 126 -0.54 -5.42 6.18
N LEU A 127 -1.58 -4.95 5.47
CA LEU A 127 -1.52 -4.62 4.05
C LEU A 127 -1.58 -3.11 3.87
N ILE A 128 -0.56 -2.52 3.26
CA ILE A 128 -0.55 -1.10 2.91
C ILE A 128 -0.32 -0.91 1.42
N THR A 129 -1.03 0.03 0.84
CA THR A 129 -0.95 0.28 -0.59
C THR A 129 -1.49 1.65 -0.98
N THR A 130 -1.26 2.03 -2.21
CA THR A 130 -2.02 3.05 -2.93
C THR A 130 -2.92 2.39 -3.97
N ALA A 131 -3.85 3.15 -4.54
CA ALA A 131 -4.65 2.68 -5.66
C ALA A 131 -3.75 2.35 -6.86
N GLY A 132 -4.14 1.33 -7.60
CA GLY A 132 -3.50 0.89 -8.84
C GLY A 132 -4.34 1.22 -10.08
N ASN A 133 -3.98 0.59 -11.18
CA ASN A 133 -4.68 0.66 -12.46
C ASN A 133 -5.12 -0.72 -12.98
N ASP A 134 -4.68 -1.81 -12.34
CA ASP A 134 -5.07 -3.17 -12.71
C ASP A 134 -6.22 -3.67 -11.82
N THR A 135 -7.42 -3.69 -12.38
CA THR A 135 -8.63 -4.19 -11.71
C THR A 135 -8.71 -5.72 -11.61
N LYS A 136 -7.74 -6.44 -12.15
CA LYS A 136 -7.62 -7.90 -12.01
C LYS A 136 -6.58 -8.30 -10.95
N SER A 137 -5.90 -7.33 -10.35
CA SER A 137 -4.87 -7.58 -9.33
C SER A 137 -5.47 -8.04 -8.00
N ILE A 138 -4.67 -8.76 -7.20
CA ILE A 138 -5.03 -9.11 -5.81
C ILE A 138 -5.28 -7.85 -4.96
N CYS A 139 -4.60 -6.75 -5.23
CA CYS A 139 -4.82 -5.50 -4.54
C CYS A 139 -6.23 -4.95 -4.77
N TYR A 140 -6.74 -5.02 -6.01
CA TYR A 140 -8.10 -4.59 -6.32
C TYR A 140 -9.15 -5.51 -5.67
N GLU A 141 -8.93 -6.83 -5.66
CA GLU A 141 -9.79 -7.81 -4.97
C GLU A 141 -9.92 -7.45 -3.48
N ILE A 142 -8.79 -7.20 -2.79
CA ILE A 142 -8.77 -6.80 -1.39
C ILE A 142 -9.42 -5.42 -1.18
N HIS A 143 -9.21 -4.48 -2.10
CA HIS A 143 -9.86 -3.17 -2.06
C HIS A 143 -11.39 -3.29 -2.17
N GLN A 144 -11.91 -4.12 -3.07
CA GLN A 144 -13.36 -4.37 -3.16
C GLN A 144 -13.92 -5.01 -1.89
N LYS A 145 -13.22 -6.01 -1.32
CA LYS A 145 -13.57 -6.58 -0.01
C LYS A 145 -13.63 -5.49 1.06
N ALA A 146 -12.63 -4.60 1.10
CA ALA A 146 -12.57 -3.49 2.05
C ALA A 146 -13.77 -2.54 1.89
N LYS A 147 -14.12 -2.16 0.67
CA LYS A 147 -15.31 -1.34 0.38
C LYS A 147 -16.60 -2.03 0.81
N ASP A 148 -16.77 -3.30 0.47
CA ASP A 148 -17.96 -4.08 0.85
C ASP A 148 -18.19 -4.11 2.37
N ILE A 149 -17.10 -4.19 3.16
CA ILE A 149 -17.18 -4.19 4.62
C ILE A 149 -17.48 -2.79 5.15
N ILE A 150 -16.79 -1.75 4.66
CA ILE A 150 -17.01 -0.35 5.08
C ILE A 150 -18.46 0.08 4.79
N GLU A 151 -19.01 -0.33 3.66
CA GLU A 151 -20.37 -0.02 3.23
C GLU A 151 -21.44 -0.97 3.82
N GLY A 152 -21.05 -1.93 4.66
CA GLY A 152 -21.95 -2.85 5.33
C GLY A 152 -22.54 -3.96 4.43
N ARG A 153 -22.01 -4.14 3.21
CA ARG A 153 -22.45 -5.22 2.32
C ARG A 153 -21.91 -6.59 2.73
N LYS A 154 -20.78 -6.61 3.45
CA LYS A 154 -20.18 -7.82 4.02
C LYS A 154 -19.79 -7.60 5.47
N ILE A 155 -19.81 -8.68 6.26
CA ILE A 155 -19.34 -8.69 7.64
C ILE A 155 -18.15 -9.65 7.72
N ASP A 156 -17.01 -9.13 8.20
CA ASP A 156 -15.83 -9.95 8.50
C ASP A 156 -15.12 -9.32 9.70
N HIS A 157 -15.30 -9.93 10.87
CA HIS A 157 -14.72 -9.44 12.14
C HIS A 157 -13.20 -9.63 12.22
N THR A 158 -12.60 -10.38 11.30
CA THR A 158 -11.16 -10.61 11.22
C THR A 158 -10.46 -9.65 10.26
N PHE A 159 -11.20 -8.80 9.55
CA PHE A 159 -10.67 -7.87 8.58
C PHE A 159 -11.03 -6.43 8.94
N TYR A 160 -10.02 -5.61 9.23
CA TYR A 160 -10.19 -4.20 9.57
C TYR A 160 -9.74 -3.30 8.42
N PRO A 161 -10.66 -2.81 7.59
CA PRO A 161 -10.34 -1.95 6.45
C PRO A 161 -10.28 -0.47 6.82
N VAL A 162 -9.28 0.23 6.28
CA VAL A 162 -9.20 1.70 6.32
C VAL A 162 -8.85 2.21 4.93
N ILE A 163 -9.69 3.06 4.36
CA ILE A 163 -9.48 3.65 3.03
C ILE A 163 -9.50 5.18 3.14
N TYR A 164 -8.40 5.80 2.78
CA TYR A 164 -8.30 7.24 2.57
C TYR A 164 -8.20 7.51 1.07
N GLY A 165 -9.22 8.10 0.47
CA GLY A 165 -9.28 8.36 -0.95
C GLY A 165 -10.47 9.22 -1.32
N ALA A 166 -10.50 9.69 -2.55
CA ALA A 166 -11.64 10.35 -3.16
C ALA A 166 -12.49 9.33 -3.94
N GLU A 167 -13.80 9.51 -3.95
CA GLU A 167 -14.70 8.73 -4.78
C GLU A 167 -14.62 9.20 -6.24
N GLU A 168 -15.11 8.37 -7.17
CA GLU A 168 -15.10 8.69 -8.61
C GLU A 168 -15.93 9.94 -8.93
N SER A 169 -17.01 10.17 -8.16
CA SER A 169 -17.90 11.31 -8.28
C SER A 169 -17.39 12.60 -7.61
N ASP A 170 -16.34 12.52 -6.79
CA ASP A 170 -15.78 13.70 -6.11
C ASP A 170 -15.08 14.63 -7.13
N ASP A 171 -15.25 15.95 -6.97
CA ASP A 171 -14.47 16.92 -7.72
C ASP A 171 -13.00 16.89 -7.30
N TRP A 172 -12.16 16.34 -8.17
CA TRP A 172 -10.74 16.17 -7.92
C TRP A 172 -9.97 17.51 -7.78
N THR A 173 -10.58 18.63 -8.15
CA THR A 173 -9.99 19.97 -8.04
C THR A 173 -10.33 20.67 -6.73
N ASP A 174 -11.28 20.14 -5.93
CA ASP A 174 -11.69 20.72 -4.65
C ASP A 174 -10.66 20.41 -3.53
N PRO A 175 -10.11 21.44 -2.86
CA PRO A 175 -9.23 21.25 -1.69
C PRO A 175 -9.84 20.43 -0.55
N LYS A 176 -11.16 20.40 -0.39
CA LYS A 176 -11.84 19.57 0.60
C LYS A 176 -11.66 18.07 0.27
N VAL A 177 -11.74 17.72 -1.01
CA VAL A 177 -11.49 16.37 -1.49
C VAL A 177 -10.02 15.96 -1.28
N TRP A 178 -9.10 16.91 -1.51
CA TRP A 178 -7.67 16.64 -1.21
C TRP A 178 -7.46 16.31 0.27
N LYS A 179 -8.12 17.05 1.18
CA LYS A 179 -8.02 16.80 2.63
C LYS A 179 -8.68 15.48 3.03
N LYS A 180 -9.83 15.14 2.43
CA LYS A 180 -10.50 13.83 2.61
C LYS A 180 -9.56 12.67 2.25
N ALA A 181 -8.85 12.79 1.13
CA ALA A 181 -7.94 11.75 0.65
C ALA A 181 -6.60 11.73 1.39
N ASN A 182 -6.14 12.85 1.92
CA ASN A 182 -4.81 13.00 2.53
C ASN A 182 -4.91 13.44 3.99
N PRO A 183 -4.99 12.52 4.96
CA PRO A 183 -5.18 12.86 6.38
C PRO A 183 -4.06 13.71 6.96
N SER A 184 -2.83 13.63 6.43
CA SER A 184 -1.69 14.45 6.87
C SER A 184 -1.42 15.67 5.98
N LEU A 185 -2.41 16.09 5.16
CA LEU A 185 -2.30 17.31 4.34
C LEU A 185 -2.17 18.56 5.24
N GLY A 186 -1.16 19.35 4.96
CA GLY A 186 -0.79 20.52 5.76
C GLY A 186 0.19 20.19 6.90
N ILE A 187 0.51 18.90 7.14
CA ILE A 187 1.47 18.45 8.14
C ILE A 187 2.71 17.88 7.45
N THR A 188 2.59 16.71 6.81
CA THR A 188 3.70 16.05 6.10
C THR A 188 3.75 16.40 4.62
N VAL A 189 2.60 16.76 4.05
CA VAL A 189 2.47 17.19 2.66
C VAL A 189 1.93 18.63 2.63
N GLY A 190 2.71 19.56 2.09
CA GLY A 190 2.25 20.96 1.93
C GLY A 190 1.08 21.06 0.96
N ILE A 191 0.10 21.87 1.32
CA ILE A 191 -1.10 22.12 0.49
C ILE A 191 -0.71 22.66 -0.88
N ASP A 192 0.26 23.59 -0.92
CA ASP A 192 0.74 24.21 -2.16
C ASP A 192 1.25 23.18 -3.16
N LYS A 193 1.96 22.14 -2.70
CA LYS A 193 2.45 21.05 -3.58
C LYS A 193 1.31 20.25 -4.21
N VAL A 194 0.19 20.11 -3.53
CA VAL A 194 -0.98 19.41 -4.09
C VAL A 194 -1.70 20.34 -5.06
N LYS A 195 -1.79 21.63 -4.74
CA LYS A 195 -2.36 22.67 -5.61
C LYS A 195 -1.59 22.78 -6.92
N ASP A 196 -0.26 22.89 -6.86
CA ASP A 196 0.60 22.97 -8.06
C ASP A 196 0.45 21.72 -8.94
N ALA A 197 0.41 20.53 -8.33
CA ALA A 197 0.18 19.29 -9.07
C ALA A 197 -1.23 19.23 -9.70
N CYS A 198 -2.25 19.80 -9.05
CA CYS A 198 -3.60 19.90 -9.60
C CYS A 198 -3.64 20.86 -10.79
N GLU A 199 -3.01 22.04 -10.68
CA GLU A 199 -2.96 23.01 -11.79
C GLU A 199 -2.21 22.45 -13.00
N SER A 200 -1.10 21.70 -12.77
CA SER A 200 -0.41 20.97 -13.85
C SER A 200 -1.32 19.95 -14.52
N ALA A 201 -2.04 19.17 -13.73
CA ALA A 201 -2.96 18.14 -14.24
C ALA A 201 -4.16 18.73 -15.02
N LYS A 202 -4.64 19.94 -14.66
CA LYS A 202 -5.66 20.66 -15.45
C LYS A 202 -5.16 21.05 -16.84
N GLN A 203 -3.89 21.43 -16.93
CA GLN A 203 -3.27 21.83 -18.20
C GLN A 203 -2.88 20.64 -19.06
N ASN A 204 -2.53 19.51 -18.43
CA ASN A 204 -2.04 18.31 -19.09
C ASN A 204 -2.94 17.10 -18.79
N PRO A 205 -3.91 16.77 -19.67
CA PRO A 205 -4.84 15.65 -19.46
C PRO A 205 -4.18 14.31 -19.15
N GLY A 206 -2.95 14.09 -19.66
CA GLY A 206 -2.16 12.87 -19.34
C GLY A 206 -1.73 12.78 -17.88
N GLU A 207 -1.63 13.91 -17.17
CA GLU A 207 -1.26 13.97 -15.75
C GLU A 207 -2.44 13.82 -14.79
N GLU A 208 -3.70 14.02 -15.26
CA GLU A 208 -4.89 13.91 -14.45
C GLU A 208 -4.99 12.54 -13.77
N ASN A 209 -4.81 11.45 -14.53
CA ASN A 209 -4.86 10.10 -13.97
C ASN A 209 -3.77 9.87 -12.92
N ALA A 210 -2.57 10.38 -13.15
CA ALA A 210 -1.49 10.30 -12.17
C ALA A 210 -1.82 11.11 -10.90
N PHE A 211 -2.40 12.28 -11.03
CA PHE A 211 -2.87 13.08 -9.89
C PHE A 211 -3.95 12.35 -9.10
N ARG A 212 -5.00 11.86 -9.78
CA ARG A 212 -6.09 11.10 -9.16
C ARG A 212 -5.58 9.85 -8.43
N GLN A 213 -4.69 9.09 -9.05
CA GLN A 213 -4.12 7.88 -8.45
C GLN A 213 -3.21 8.21 -7.25
N LEU A 214 -2.23 9.10 -7.45
CA LEU A 214 -1.15 9.28 -6.48
C LEU A 214 -1.49 10.26 -5.35
N ARG A 215 -2.36 11.25 -5.62
CA ARG A 215 -2.78 12.28 -4.64
C ARG A 215 -4.14 12.00 -4.03
N LEU A 216 -5.06 11.42 -4.80
CA LEU A 216 -6.43 11.18 -4.32
C LEU A 216 -6.72 9.70 -4.06
N ASN A 217 -5.77 8.80 -4.33
CA ASN A 217 -5.92 7.36 -4.13
C ASN A 217 -7.13 6.76 -4.87
N GLN A 218 -7.43 7.30 -6.05
CA GLN A 218 -8.48 6.79 -6.92
C GLN A 218 -7.93 5.69 -7.83
N TRP A 219 -8.71 4.64 -8.03
CA TRP A 219 -8.42 3.64 -9.05
C TRP A 219 -8.68 4.21 -10.43
N VAL A 220 -7.69 4.09 -11.33
CA VAL A 220 -7.78 4.61 -12.69
C VAL A 220 -7.76 3.44 -13.67
N LYS A 221 -8.68 3.45 -14.63
CA LYS A 221 -8.82 2.36 -15.62
C LYS A 221 -7.72 2.36 -16.68
N GLN A 222 -7.02 3.49 -16.85
CA GLN A 222 -5.93 3.67 -17.81
C GLN A 222 -4.79 4.44 -17.17
N ALA A 223 -3.56 4.01 -17.43
CA ALA A 223 -2.37 4.71 -16.94
C ALA A 223 -2.19 6.09 -17.60
N VAL A 224 -2.61 6.23 -18.86
CA VAL A 224 -2.58 7.49 -19.62
C VAL A 224 -3.91 7.69 -20.32
N ARG A 225 -4.52 8.86 -20.13
CA ARG A 225 -5.70 9.27 -20.86
C ARG A 225 -5.25 9.94 -22.17
N TRP A 226 -5.47 9.27 -23.29
CA TRP A 226 -5.05 9.78 -24.60
C TRP A 226 -5.87 11.01 -25.03
N MET A 227 -7.19 11.01 -24.76
CA MET A 227 -8.09 12.08 -25.15
C MET A 227 -9.14 12.37 -24.05
N PRO A 228 -9.40 13.63 -23.70
CA PRO A 228 -10.51 14.01 -22.83
C PRO A 228 -11.85 13.73 -23.54
N MET A 229 -12.70 12.89 -22.91
CA MET A 229 -13.98 12.48 -23.51
C MET A 229 -14.93 13.66 -23.73
N ASP A 230 -14.90 14.66 -22.85
CA ASP A 230 -15.68 15.90 -22.98
C ASP A 230 -15.34 16.71 -24.24
N LYS A 231 -14.12 16.59 -24.75
CA LYS A 231 -13.71 17.18 -26.03
C LYS A 231 -14.09 16.30 -27.19
N TRP A 232 -13.98 14.98 -27.03
CA TRP A 232 -14.42 14.01 -28.04
C TRP A 232 -15.92 14.13 -28.28
N ASP A 233 -16.72 14.16 -27.21
CA ASP A 233 -18.19 14.26 -27.29
C ASP A 233 -18.65 15.59 -27.92
N LYS A 234 -17.85 16.67 -27.82
CA LYS A 234 -18.10 17.94 -28.52
C LYS A 234 -17.80 17.91 -30.02
N CYS A 235 -17.12 16.86 -30.51
CA CYS A 235 -16.86 16.65 -31.93
C CYS A 235 -17.99 15.85 -32.61
N GLU A 236 -19.09 15.60 -31.91
CA GLU A 236 -20.26 14.87 -32.41
C GLU A 236 -21.04 15.79 -33.41
N PHE A 237 -20.70 15.69 -34.67
CA PHE A 237 -21.51 16.27 -35.77
C PHE A 237 -21.68 15.21 -36.85
N ALA A 238 -22.86 15.23 -37.47
CA ALA A 238 -23.14 14.33 -38.56
C ALA A 238 -22.28 14.72 -39.76
N VAL A 239 -21.39 13.82 -40.19
CA VAL A 239 -20.65 13.96 -41.43
C VAL A 239 -21.52 13.34 -42.53
N SER A 240 -21.87 14.14 -43.54
CA SER A 240 -22.55 13.61 -44.72
C SER A 240 -21.54 12.97 -45.71
N GLU A 241 -21.97 11.99 -46.50
CA GLU A 241 -21.11 11.41 -47.54
C GLU A 241 -20.66 12.46 -48.57
N ASP A 242 -21.39 13.58 -48.71
CA ASP A 242 -21.06 14.68 -49.61
C ASP A 242 -19.93 15.58 -49.07
N ASP A 243 -19.53 15.43 -47.77
CA ASP A 243 -18.47 16.20 -47.13
C ASP A 243 -17.12 15.45 -47.15
N LEU A 244 -17.06 14.22 -47.73
CA LEU A 244 -15.87 13.40 -47.87
C LEU A 244 -15.40 13.36 -49.33
#